data_cc1f89b8b543c7c20a8d0416917f1995
#
_entry.id   cc1f89b8b543c7c20a8d0416917f1995
#
_cell.length_a   1.000
_cell.length_b   1.000
_cell.length_c   1.000
_cell.angle_alpha   90.00
_cell.angle_beta   90.00
_cell.angle_gamma   90.00
#
_symmetry.space_group_name_H-M   'P 1'
#
loop_
_entity.id
_entity.type
_entity.pdbx_description
1 polymer ?
#
loop_
_entity_poly.entity_id
_entity_poly.type
_entity_poly.pdbx_seq_one_letter_code
_entity_poly.pdbx_strand_id
1 'polypeptide(L)'
;MLIKALITNLVIVICEVLTLGHIRGKRNILKYYTYLQNFLALIVSLVFSVCSIVYLVSGRIIPEYIRGLRYVATCGLLATMFTFIVFLGAGKKIVITEDDFLFGFSPVMANIILHYICPILSLVSFLLFEREIKISNGIWTAIVAIPSCIYWITYMVLSLTNAWEEPYNFASKANKIWDVLSVLLIPLSFIVISYTLWNVK
;
A
#
# COMPACT_ATOMS: atom_id res chain seq x y z
N MET A 1 20.01 -4.75 -13.97
CA MET A 1 18.86 -4.87 -13.05
C MET A 1 18.08 -3.57 -12.92
N LEU A 2 18.72 -2.42 -12.76
CA LEU A 2 18.04 -1.12 -12.54
C LEU A 2 17.01 -0.72 -13.64
N ILE A 3 17.28 -1.01 -14.91
CA ILE A 3 16.32 -0.75 -16.00
C ILE A 3 15.00 -1.52 -15.78
N LYS A 4 15.08 -2.78 -15.33
CA LYS A 4 13.88 -3.57 -15.01
C LYS A 4 13.14 -2.98 -13.81
N ALA A 5 13.87 -2.52 -12.78
CA ALA A 5 13.28 -1.80 -11.64
C ALA A 5 12.57 -0.51 -12.11
N LEU A 6 13.21 0.29 -12.95
CA LEU A 6 12.63 1.49 -13.53
C LEU A 6 11.34 1.20 -14.27
N ILE A 7 11.35 0.22 -15.20
CA ILE A 7 10.16 -0.16 -15.98
C ILE A 7 9.03 -0.60 -15.03
N THR A 8 9.32 -1.47 -14.06
CA THR A 8 8.31 -1.97 -13.13
C THR A 8 7.71 -0.84 -12.27
N ASN A 9 8.55 0.08 -11.80
CA ASN A 9 8.05 1.22 -11.02
C ASN A 9 7.22 2.19 -11.88
N LEU A 10 7.56 2.40 -13.16
CA LEU A 10 6.72 3.17 -14.08
C LEU A 10 5.37 2.48 -14.35
N VAL A 11 5.34 1.16 -14.47
CA VAL A 11 4.08 0.40 -14.58
C VAL A 11 3.24 0.58 -13.31
N ILE A 12 3.83 0.51 -12.11
CA ILE A 12 3.12 0.80 -10.86
C ILE A 12 2.54 2.21 -10.89
N VAL A 13 3.33 3.23 -11.27
CA VAL A 13 2.85 4.62 -11.39
C VAL A 13 1.64 4.72 -12.31
N ILE A 14 1.68 4.09 -13.48
CA ILE A 14 0.56 4.09 -14.44
C ILE A 14 -0.68 3.43 -13.82
N CYS A 15 -0.52 2.25 -13.22
CA CYS A 15 -1.61 1.52 -12.56
C CYS A 15 -2.25 2.36 -11.44
N GLU A 16 -1.43 2.99 -10.59
CA GLU A 16 -1.91 3.82 -9.48
C GLU A 16 -2.61 5.10 -9.98
N VAL A 17 -2.07 5.77 -11.00
CA VAL A 17 -2.71 6.96 -11.59
C VAL A 17 -4.08 6.62 -12.17
N LEU A 18 -4.18 5.52 -12.90
CA LEU A 18 -5.44 5.08 -13.51
C LEU A 18 -6.49 4.70 -12.45
N THR A 19 -6.08 4.07 -11.36
CA THR A 19 -6.99 3.59 -10.31
C THR A 19 -7.34 4.67 -9.29
N LEU A 20 -6.37 5.46 -8.83
CA LEU A 20 -6.60 6.56 -7.89
C LEU A 20 -7.31 7.74 -8.56
N GLY A 21 -7.08 7.97 -9.85
CA GLY A 21 -7.79 8.98 -10.64
C GLY A 21 -9.30 8.69 -10.73
N HIS A 22 -9.69 7.41 -10.65
CA HIS A 22 -11.08 6.99 -10.63
C HIS A 22 -11.86 7.47 -9.38
N ILE A 23 -11.16 7.74 -8.29
CA ILE A 23 -11.75 8.08 -6.99
C ILE A 23 -12.03 9.59 -6.86
N ARG A 24 -11.71 10.36 -7.90
CA ARG A 24 -11.90 11.81 -7.94
C ARG A 24 -13.37 12.18 -7.73
N GLY A 25 -13.67 12.77 -6.59
CA GLY A 25 -15.03 13.19 -6.23
C GLY A 25 -15.64 12.48 -5.04
N LYS A 26 -15.07 11.36 -4.57
CA LYS A 26 -15.52 10.73 -3.32
C LYS A 26 -15.05 11.53 -2.12
N ARG A 27 -15.99 12.06 -1.34
CA ARG A 27 -15.68 12.67 -0.04
C ARG A 27 -15.07 11.61 0.88
N ASN A 28 -13.95 11.94 1.54
CA ASN A 28 -13.32 11.11 2.58
C ASN A 28 -12.47 9.91 2.11
N ILE A 29 -11.81 10.00 0.95
CA ILE A 29 -10.84 8.99 0.47
C ILE A 29 -9.78 8.68 1.54
N LEU A 30 -9.34 9.68 2.29
CA LEU A 30 -8.32 9.55 3.33
C LEU A 30 -8.75 8.68 4.52
N LYS A 31 -10.03 8.30 4.61
CA LYS A 31 -10.51 7.32 5.61
C LYS A 31 -10.03 5.89 5.31
N TYR A 32 -9.64 5.61 4.06
CA TYR A 32 -9.27 4.26 3.65
C TYR A 32 -7.75 4.11 3.65
N TYR A 33 -7.26 3.21 4.47
CA TYR A 33 -5.83 2.91 4.57
C TYR A 33 -5.23 2.46 3.23
N THR A 34 -5.98 1.68 2.46
CA THR A 34 -5.59 1.25 1.12
C THR A 34 -5.24 2.43 0.22
N TYR A 35 -6.07 3.46 0.18
CA TYR A 35 -5.80 4.62 -0.68
C TYR A 35 -4.59 5.41 -0.21
N LEU A 36 -4.39 5.53 1.11
CA LEU A 36 -3.19 6.19 1.64
C LEU A 36 -1.91 5.45 1.24
N GLN A 37 -1.91 4.11 1.32
CA GLN A 37 -0.76 3.30 0.96
C GLN A 37 -0.50 3.28 -0.55
N ASN A 38 -1.54 3.19 -1.38
CA ASN A 38 -1.39 3.26 -2.82
C ASN A 38 -0.94 4.66 -3.27
N PHE A 39 -1.43 5.73 -2.65
CA PHE A 39 -0.95 7.09 -2.92
C PHE A 39 0.53 7.27 -2.53
N LEU A 40 0.94 6.72 -1.38
CA LEU A 40 2.35 6.69 -0.99
C LEU A 40 3.18 5.92 -2.02
N ALA A 41 2.72 4.76 -2.46
CA ALA A 41 3.39 3.93 -3.46
C ALA A 41 3.52 4.64 -4.82
N LEU A 42 2.49 5.36 -5.25
CA LEU A 42 2.52 6.22 -6.44
C LEU A 42 3.66 7.24 -6.36
N ILE A 43 3.69 8.04 -5.28
CA ILE A 43 4.70 9.09 -5.11
C ILE A 43 6.10 8.48 -5.04
N VAL A 44 6.28 7.45 -4.23
CA VAL A 44 7.59 6.82 -4.02
C VAL A 44 8.09 6.15 -5.30
N SER A 45 7.23 5.44 -6.04
CA SER A 45 7.60 4.80 -7.31
C SER A 45 7.96 5.83 -8.38
N LEU A 46 7.26 6.97 -8.41
CA LEU A 46 7.59 8.08 -9.30
C LEU A 46 8.96 8.68 -8.97
N VAL A 47 9.21 9.01 -7.70
CA VAL A 47 10.49 9.57 -7.24
C VAL A 47 11.63 8.58 -7.47
N PHE A 48 11.43 7.30 -7.16
CA PHE A 48 12.41 6.25 -7.42
C PHE A 48 12.73 6.12 -8.91
N SER A 49 11.72 6.22 -9.78
CA SER A 49 11.91 6.19 -11.24
C SER A 49 12.75 7.37 -11.73
N VAL A 50 12.46 8.59 -11.24
CA VAL A 50 13.27 9.78 -11.55
C VAL A 50 14.71 9.60 -11.08
N CYS A 51 14.93 9.15 -9.84
CA CYS A 51 16.27 8.89 -9.32
C CYS A 51 16.99 7.79 -10.12
N SER A 52 16.28 6.78 -10.60
CA SER A 52 16.84 5.72 -11.45
C SER A 52 17.27 6.25 -12.81
N ILE A 53 16.50 7.14 -13.43
CA ILE A 53 16.87 7.82 -14.68
C ILE A 53 18.13 8.68 -14.45
N VAL A 54 18.15 9.48 -13.37
CA VAL A 54 19.32 10.30 -13.03
C VAL A 54 20.57 9.45 -12.83
N TYR A 55 20.43 8.30 -12.15
CA TYR A 55 21.54 7.36 -12.00
C TYR A 55 22.02 6.83 -13.37
N LEU A 56 21.12 6.43 -14.26
CA LEU A 56 21.47 5.90 -15.57
C LEU A 56 22.17 6.92 -16.46
N VAL A 57 21.82 8.20 -16.35
CA VAL A 57 22.38 9.28 -17.18
C VAL A 57 23.66 9.87 -16.59
N SER A 58 23.72 10.06 -15.28
CA SER A 58 24.81 10.80 -14.60
C SER A 58 25.68 9.97 -13.65
N GLY A 59 25.33 8.71 -13.41
CA GLY A 59 26.01 7.86 -12.43
C GLY A 59 25.76 8.25 -10.95
N ARG A 60 24.92 9.23 -10.67
CA ARG A 60 24.63 9.67 -9.29
C ARG A 60 23.85 8.60 -8.53
N ILE A 61 24.40 8.17 -7.41
CA ILE A 61 23.83 7.12 -6.56
C ILE A 61 22.43 7.51 -6.05
N ILE A 62 21.49 6.58 -6.10
CA ILE A 62 20.15 6.76 -5.52
C ILE A 62 20.29 6.93 -4.00
N PRO A 63 19.79 8.04 -3.41
CA PRO A 63 19.91 8.28 -1.97
C PRO A 63 19.27 7.17 -1.12
N GLU A 64 19.86 6.89 0.05
CA GLU A 64 19.38 5.84 0.94
C GLU A 64 17.94 6.06 1.41
N TYR A 65 17.56 7.31 1.68
CA TYR A 65 16.19 7.61 2.10
C TYR A 65 15.14 7.29 1.02
N ILE A 66 15.47 7.43 -0.28
CA ILE A 66 14.57 7.00 -1.37
C ILE A 66 14.42 5.48 -1.38
N ARG A 67 15.50 4.76 -1.11
CA ARG A 67 15.50 3.30 -1.00
C ARG A 67 14.67 2.84 0.21
N GLY A 68 14.84 3.52 1.35
CA GLY A 68 14.05 3.29 2.54
C GLY A 68 12.56 3.55 2.32
N LEU A 69 12.20 4.67 1.67
CA LEU A 69 10.82 4.97 1.31
C LEU A 69 10.24 3.91 0.36
N ARG A 70 11.05 3.39 -0.59
CA ARG A 70 10.64 2.32 -1.49
C ARG A 70 10.31 1.03 -0.72
N TYR A 71 11.12 0.68 0.29
CA TYR A 71 10.83 -0.42 1.21
C TYR A 71 9.53 -0.18 1.97
N VAL A 72 9.32 1.02 2.55
CA VAL A 72 8.11 1.38 3.30
C VAL A 72 6.87 1.24 2.40
N ALA A 73 6.91 1.76 1.17
CA ALA A 73 5.81 1.66 0.22
C ALA A 73 5.50 0.21 -0.16
N THR A 74 6.52 -0.63 -0.36
CA THR A 74 6.34 -2.06 -0.66
C THR A 74 5.69 -2.79 0.52
N CYS A 75 6.15 -2.57 1.75
CA CYS A 75 5.53 -3.13 2.94
C CYS A 75 4.06 -2.70 3.08
N GLY A 76 3.77 -1.42 2.84
CA GLY A 76 2.43 -0.88 2.89
C GLY A 76 1.48 -1.56 1.89
N LEU A 77 1.91 -1.69 0.62
CA LEU A 77 1.13 -2.39 -0.40
C LEU A 77 0.88 -3.87 -0.06
N LEU A 78 1.88 -4.57 0.45
CA LEU A 78 1.72 -5.98 0.85
C LEU A 78 0.77 -6.13 2.03
N ALA A 79 0.81 -5.21 2.98
CA ALA A 79 -0.11 -5.23 4.10
C ALA A 79 -1.55 -4.92 3.68
N THR A 80 -1.76 -4.00 2.69
CA THR A 80 -3.11 -3.79 2.13
C THR A 80 -3.61 -5.02 1.38
N MET A 81 -2.75 -5.71 0.63
CA MET A 81 -3.09 -6.99 -0.02
C MET A 81 -3.47 -8.04 1.00
N PHE A 82 -2.68 -8.23 2.06
CA PHE A 82 -2.98 -9.19 3.13
C PHE A 82 -4.31 -8.86 3.80
N THR A 83 -4.52 -7.61 4.18
CA THR A 83 -5.76 -7.14 4.82
C THR A 83 -6.97 -7.40 3.91
N PHE A 84 -6.85 -7.13 2.62
CA PHE A 84 -7.91 -7.38 1.66
C PHE A 84 -8.25 -8.88 1.57
N ILE A 85 -7.25 -9.74 1.44
CA ILE A 85 -7.45 -11.20 1.34
C ILE A 85 -8.10 -11.75 2.60
N VAL A 86 -7.58 -11.39 3.78
CA VAL A 86 -8.01 -12.00 5.05
C VAL A 86 -9.35 -11.45 5.54
N PHE A 87 -9.56 -10.14 5.44
CA PHE A 87 -10.68 -9.49 6.10
C PHE A 87 -11.80 -9.02 5.14
N LEU A 88 -11.48 -8.67 3.89
CA LEU A 88 -12.44 -8.12 2.95
C LEU A 88 -12.81 -9.10 1.82
N GLY A 89 -11.86 -9.95 1.38
CA GLY A 89 -12.05 -10.88 0.27
C GLY A 89 -12.85 -12.13 0.63
N ALA A 90 -12.92 -12.50 1.89
CA ALA A 90 -13.52 -13.76 2.35
C ALA A 90 -15.07 -13.72 2.45
N GLY A 91 -15.76 -13.05 1.53
CA GLY A 91 -17.22 -13.21 1.43
C GLY A 91 -18.09 -11.96 1.44
N LYS A 92 -17.55 -10.76 1.46
CA LYS A 92 -18.35 -9.56 1.30
C LYS A 92 -18.40 -9.16 -0.17
N LYS A 93 -19.60 -9.11 -0.76
CA LYS A 93 -19.84 -8.42 -2.02
C LYS A 93 -19.39 -6.97 -1.82
N ILE A 94 -18.31 -6.60 -2.48
CA ILE A 94 -17.90 -5.19 -2.56
C ILE A 94 -19.04 -4.51 -3.30
N VAL A 95 -19.82 -3.71 -2.58
CA VAL A 95 -20.90 -2.92 -3.18
C VAL A 95 -20.22 -1.78 -3.94
N ILE A 96 -20.08 -1.98 -5.22
CA ILE A 96 -19.50 -1.02 -6.13
C ILE A 96 -20.67 -0.41 -6.89
N THR A 97 -20.91 0.87 -6.69
CA THR A 97 -21.91 1.63 -7.46
C THR A 97 -21.38 1.87 -8.87
N GLU A 98 -22.19 1.63 -9.88
CA GLU A 98 -21.82 1.67 -11.31
C GLU A 98 -21.38 3.05 -11.84
N ASP A 99 -21.64 4.12 -11.09
CA ASP A 99 -21.45 5.51 -11.53
C ASP A 99 -20.00 6.04 -11.48
N ASP A 100 -19.04 5.18 -11.15
CA ASP A 100 -17.66 5.60 -10.80
C ASP A 100 -16.61 5.23 -11.88
N PHE A 101 -16.94 5.25 -13.17
CA PHE A 101 -15.99 4.92 -14.22
C PHE A 101 -15.22 6.14 -14.77
N LEU A 102 -14.02 6.40 -14.26
CA LEU A 102 -13.02 7.19 -14.96
C LEU A 102 -12.12 6.24 -15.79
N PHE A 103 -11.82 6.57 -17.03
CA PHE A 103 -10.96 5.78 -17.92
C PHE A 103 -11.46 4.36 -18.31
N GLY A 104 -12.74 4.04 -18.16
CA GLY A 104 -13.30 2.75 -18.61
C GLY A 104 -12.93 1.53 -17.77
N PHE A 105 -12.31 1.70 -16.61
CA PHE A 105 -12.01 0.60 -15.68
C PHE A 105 -13.21 0.31 -14.79
N SER A 106 -13.61 -0.98 -14.74
CA SER A 106 -14.62 -1.38 -13.77
C SER A 106 -14.07 -1.26 -12.36
N PRO A 107 -14.91 -0.96 -11.35
CA PRO A 107 -14.49 -0.94 -9.95
C PRO A 107 -13.85 -2.26 -9.49
N VAL A 108 -14.28 -3.39 -10.04
CA VAL A 108 -13.65 -4.71 -9.80
C VAL A 108 -12.21 -4.70 -10.31
N MET A 109 -11.98 -4.18 -11.51
CA MET A 109 -10.64 -4.07 -12.08
C MET A 109 -9.74 -3.14 -11.23
N ALA A 110 -10.25 -2.00 -10.80
CA ALA A 110 -9.53 -1.09 -9.91
C ALA A 110 -9.12 -1.78 -8.60
N ASN A 111 -10.03 -2.54 -7.97
CA ASN A 111 -9.71 -3.31 -6.77
C ASN A 111 -8.64 -4.38 -7.04
N ILE A 112 -8.70 -5.10 -8.16
CA ILE A 112 -7.67 -6.08 -8.54
C ILE A 112 -6.31 -5.39 -8.70
N ILE A 113 -6.27 -4.24 -9.36
CA ILE A 113 -5.02 -3.50 -9.55
C ILE A 113 -4.45 -3.05 -8.22
N LEU A 114 -5.24 -2.40 -7.37
CA LEU A 114 -4.78 -1.84 -6.09
C LEU A 114 -4.37 -2.91 -5.06
N HIS A 115 -5.12 -4.03 -5.01
CA HIS A 115 -4.93 -5.03 -3.96
C HIS A 115 -4.09 -6.25 -4.37
N TYR A 116 -3.85 -6.47 -5.67
CA TYR A 116 -3.06 -7.60 -6.14
C TYR A 116 -1.94 -7.18 -7.08
N ILE A 117 -2.24 -6.46 -8.16
CA ILE A 117 -1.25 -6.19 -9.21
C ILE A 117 -0.14 -5.27 -8.69
N CYS A 118 -0.49 -4.11 -8.13
CA CYS A 118 0.51 -3.16 -7.59
C CYS A 118 1.35 -3.75 -6.46
N PRO A 119 0.78 -4.44 -5.44
CA PRO A 119 1.56 -5.12 -4.41
C PRO A 119 2.52 -6.17 -4.95
N ILE A 120 2.07 -7.04 -5.89
CA ILE A 120 2.91 -8.08 -6.48
C ILE A 120 4.04 -7.48 -7.32
N LEU A 121 3.74 -6.49 -8.18
CA LEU A 121 4.75 -5.80 -8.96
C LEU A 121 5.77 -5.10 -8.06
N SER A 122 5.30 -4.48 -6.97
CA SER A 122 6.18 -3.82 -6.00
C SER A 122 7.11 -4.83 -5.32
N LEU A 123 6.59 -5.98 -4.89
CA LEU A 123 7.39 -7.06 -4.29
C LEU A 123 8.43 -7.61 -5.27
N VAL A 124 8.01 -7.93 -6.49
CA VAL A 124 8.91 -8.45 -7.54
C VAL A 124 10.01 -7.45 -7.86
N SER A 125 9.66 -6.17 -8.04
CA SER A 125 10.65 -5.12 -8.27
C SER A 125 11.65 -5.04 -7.12
N PHE A 126 11.14 -4.94 -5.89
CA PHE A 126 11.96 -4.79 -4.69
C PHE A 126 12.92 -5.95 -4.46
N LEU A 127 12.46 -7.20 -4.58
CA LEU A 127 13.28 -8.38 -4.30
C LEU A 127 14.22 -8.75 -5.43
N LEU A 128 13.78 -8.62 -6.69
CA LEU A 128 14.55 -9.15 -7.82
C LEU A 128 15.33 -8.07 -8.57
N PHE A 129 14.76 -6.87 -8.74
CA PHE A 129 15.36 -5.85 -9.61
C PHE A 129 16.08 -4.74 -8.85
N GLU A 130 15.71 -4.52 -7.58
CA GLU A 130 16.31 -3.53 -6.68
C GLU A 130 17.30 -4.18 -5.70
N ARG A 131 17.70 -5.44 -5.92
CA ARG A 131 18.51 -6.25 -5.00
C ARG A 131 19.87 -5.64 -4.66
N GLU A 132 20.48 -4.94 -5.61
CA GLU A 132 21.77 -4.28 -5.42
C GLU A 132 21.68 -3.01 -4.57
N ILE A 133 20.47 -2.54 -4.35
CA ILE A 133 20.18 -1.31 -3.63
C ILE A 133 20.04 -1.64 -2.14
N LYS A 134 21.18 -1.66 -1.41
CA LYS A 134 21.20 -1.96 0.03
C LYS A 134 20.53 -0.85 0.85
N ILE A 135 19.78 -1.26 1.85
CA ILE A 135 19.24 -0.39 2.91
C ILE A 135 20.02 -0.75 4.17
N SER A 136 20.81 0.20 4.70
CA SER A 136 21.75 -0.08 5.78
C SER A 136 21.16 0.12 7.17
N ASN A 137 20.10 0.93 7.29
CA ASN A 137 19.57 1.33 8.59
C ASN A 137 18.23 0.63 8.89
N GLY A 138 18.20 -0.17 9.97
CA GLY A 138 17.02 -0.88 10.45
C GLY A 138 15.87 0.02 10.94
N ILE A 139 16.08 1.34 11.07
CA ILE A 139 15.02 2.30 11.43
C ILE A 139 13.83 2.25 10.46
N TRP A 140 14.06 1.84 9.22
CA TRP A 140 13.02 1.72 8.21
C TRP A 140 11.94 0.71 8.58
N THR A 141 12.28 -0.33 9.37
CA THR A 141 11.27 -1.28 9.89
C THR A 141 10.31 -0.60 10.86
N ALA A 142 10.82 0.29 11.73
CA ALA A 142 10.00 1.08 12.62
C ALA A 142 9.14 2.12 11.87
N ILE A 143 9.70 2.73 10.80
CA ILE A 143 8.96 3.68 9.95
C ILE A 143 7.77 3.01 9.24
N VAL A 144 7.86 1.72 8.92
CA VAL A 144 6.71 0.95 8.41
C VAL A 144 5.63 0.79 9.48
N ALA A 145 6.02 0.39 10.68
CA ALA A 145 5.08 0.01 11.75
C ALA A 145 4.36 1.23 12.36
N ILE A 146 5.08 2.32 12.64
CA ILE A 146 4.55 3.47 13.38
C ILE A 146 3.34 4.12 12.71
N PRO A 147 3.37 4.52 11.42
CA PRO A 147 2.21 5.14 10.77
C PRO A 147 1.00 4.20 10.72
N SER A 148 1.25 2.91 10.54
CA SER A 148 0.21 1.89 10.52
C SER A 148 -0.48 1.74 11.87
N CYS A 149 0.30 1.70 12.95
CA CYS A 149 -0.24 1.66 14.32
C CYS A 149 -1.04 2.93 14.64
N ILE A 150 -0.52 4.12 14.29
CA ILE A 150 -1.22 5.39 14.50
C ILE A 150 -2.55 5.39 13.76
N TYR A 151 -2.56 4.99 12.48
CA TYR A 151 -3.79 4.90 11.71
C TYR A 151 -4.82 3.99 12.38
N TRP A 152 -4.42 2.77 12.77
CA TRP A 152 -5.33 1.80 13.36
C TRP A 152 -5.82 2.19 14.75
N ILE A 153 -4.98 2.82 15.57
CA ILE A 153 -5.41 3.38 16.86
C ILE A 153 -6.43 4.50 16.63
N THR A 154 -6.16 5.40 15.70
CA THR A 154 -7.09 6.48 15.35
C THR A 154 -8.41 5.94 14.82
N TYR A 155 -8.34 4.94 13.91
CA TYR A 155 -9.51 4.24 13.39
C TYR A 155 -10.38 3.67 14.51
N MET A 156 -9.75 2.97 15.46
CA MET A 156 -10.44 2.39 16.61
C MET A 156 -11.13 3.44 17.47
N VAL A 157 -10.41 4.49 17.85
CA VAL A 157 -10.95 5.56 18.69
C VAL A 157 -12.15 6.20 18.00
N LEU A 158 -12.04 6.56 16.74
CA LEU A 158 -13.12 7.22 16.00
C LEU A 158 -14.33 6.30 15.75
N SER A 159 -14.10 5.01 15.54
CA SER A 159 -15.17 4.02 15.38
C SER A 159 -15.91 3.76 16.70
N LEU A 160 -15.19 3.59 17.81
CA LEU A 160 -15.76 3.34 19.13
C LEU A 160 -16.53 4.54 19.68
N THR A 161 -16.09 5.76 19.35
CA THR A 161 -16.76 6.99 19.75
C THR A 161 -17.89 7.42 18.81
N ASN A 162 -18.16 6.66 17.75
CA ASN A 162 -19.08 7.04 16.66
C ASN A 162 -18.78 8.42 16.06
N ALA A 163 -17.53 8.87 16.14
CA ALA A 163 -17.11 10.18 15.65
C ALA A 163 -17.01 10.23 14.10
N TRP A 164 -16.95 9.07 13.47
CA TRP A 164 -17.04 8.96 12.02
C TRP A 164 -17.82 7.72 11.58
N GLU A 165 -18.30 7.74 10.34
CA GLU A 165 -18.89 6.58 9.68
C GLU A 165 -17.79 5.59 9.31
N GLU A 166 -17.91 4.37 9.82
CA GLU A 166 -16.87 3.34 9.69
C GLU A 166 -16.66 2.92 8.23
N PRO A 167 -15.45 3.10 7.66
CA PRO A 167 -15.22 2.85 6.23
C PRO A 167 -15.21 1.37 5.84
N TYR A 168 -14.90 0.46 6.77
CA TYR A 168 -14.71 -0.97 6.47
C TYR A 168 -15.81 -1.88 7.00
N ASN A 169 -16.76 -1.38 7.78
CA ASN A 169 -17.78 -2.17 8.47
C ASN A 169 -17.19 -3.34 9.29
N PHE A 170 -15.99 -3.18 9.85
CA PHE A 170 -15.39 -4.18 10.73
C PHE A 170 -16.16 -4.28 12.06
N ALA A 171 -16.65 -3.18 12.59
CA ALA A 171 -17.46 -3.10 13.80
C ALA A 171 -18.93 -3.43 13.52
N SER A 172 -19.24 -4.23 12.50
CA SER A 172 -20.61 -4.66 12.26
C SER A 172 -21.10 -5.46 13.46
N LYS A 173 -22.26 -5.07 14.01
CA LYS A 173 -22.88 -5.51 15.28
C LYS A 173 -22.95 -7.04 15.50
N ALA A 174 -22.55 -7.85 14.53
CA ALA A 174 -22.71 -9.30 14.54
C ALA A 174 -21.49 -10.09 15.10
N ASN A 175 -20.28 -9.52 15.15
CA ASN A 175 -19.11 -10.34 15.50
C ASN A 175 -17.96 -9.54 16.14
N LYS A 176 -18.12 -9.16 17.41
CA LYS A 176 -17.10 -8.44 18.20
C LYS A 176 -15.70 -9.11 18.21
N ILE A 177 -15.65 -10.44 18.01
CA ILE A 177 -14.38 -11.18 17.97
C ILE A 177 -13.58 -10.82 16.72
N TRP A 178 -14.22 -10.71 15.55
CA TRP A 178 -13.54 -10.31 14.31
C TRP A 178 -13.05 -8.86 14.36
N ASP A 179 -13.76 -7.98 15.04
CA ASP A 179 -13.36 -6.59 15.22
C ASP A 179 -12.07 -6.52 16.04
N VAL A 180 -12.02 -7.21 17.18
CA VAL A 180 -10.83 -7.29 18.04
C VAL A 180 -9.66 -7.96 17.29
N LEU A 181 -9.91 -9.05 16.58
CA LEU A 181 -8.87 -9.75 15.82
C LEU A 181 -8.31 -8.87 14.69
N SER A 182 -9.14 -8.15 13.96
CA SER A 182 -8.68 -7.26 12.87
C SER A 182 -7.75 -6.18 13.40
N VAL A 183 -8.08 -5.59 14.55
CA VAL A 183 -7.29 -4.55 15.23
C VAL A 183 -5.90 -5.04 15.63
N LEU A 184 -5.80 -6.29 16.05
CA LEU A 184 -4.52 -6.88 16.45
C LEU A 184 -3.73 -7.42 15.25
N LEU A 185 -4.40 -8.13 14.35
CA LEU A 185 -3.74 -8.83 13.25
C LEU A 185 -3.24 -7.88 12.14
N ILE A 186 -3.91 -6.76 11.91
CA ILE A 186 -3.47 -5.83 10.86
C ILE A 186 -2.15 -5.14 11.24
N PRO A 187 -1.98 -4.49 12.40
CA PRO A 187 -0.69 -3.97 12.81
C PRO A 187 0.41 -5.03 12.89
N LEU A 188 0.06 -6.24 13.38
CA LEU A 188 0.99 -7.35 13.45
C LEU A 188 1.47 -7.75 12.05
N SER A 189 0.59 -7.76 11.05
CA SER A 189 0.96 -8.08 9.67
C SER A 189 2.01 -7.11 9.11
N PHE A 190 1.94 -5.83 9.45
CA PHE A 190 2.96 -4.84 9.05
C PHE A 190 4.33 -5.16 9.66
N ILE A 191 4.35 -5.53 10.95
CA ILE A 191 5.59 -5.89 11.64
C ILE A 191 6.19 -7.15 10.99
N VAL A 192 5.39 -8.18 10.77
CA VAL A 192 5.84 -9.45 10.17
C VAL A 192 6.32 -9.24 8.75
N ILE A 193 5.57 -8.51 7.91
CA ILE A 193 5.96 -8.23 6.52
C ILE A 193 7.26 -7.42 6.49
N SER A 194 7.37 -6.36 7.30
CA SER A 194 8.57 -5.53 7.32
C SER A 194 9.79 -6.32 7.78
N TYR A 195 9.68 -7.08 8.85
CA TYR A 195 10.77 -7.92 9.34
C TYR A 195 11.18 -8.98 8.32
N THR A 196 10.22 -9.65 7.70
CA THR A 196 10.50 -10.66 6.67
C THR A 196 11.20 -10.07 5.47
N LEU A 197 10.70 -8.96 4.91
CA LEU A 197 11.33 -8.30 3.77
C LEU A 197 12.73 -7.75 4.11
N TRP A 198 12.94 -7.29 5.32
CA TRP A 198 14.26 -6.85 5.78
C TRP A 198 15.28 -7.98 5.78
N ASN A 199 14.89 -9.17 6.25
CA ASN A 199 15.80 -10.31 6.35
C ASN A 199 16.03 -11.05 5.03
N VAL A 200 15.12 -10.95 4.06
CA VAL A 200 15.28 -11.59 2.74
C VAL A 200 16.12 -10.74 1.79
N LYS A 201 16.27 -9.45 2.03
CA LYS A 201 17.05 -8.53 1.21
C LYS A 201 18.47 -8.35 1.71
#